data_e7c63c8aa3a24ba27cd7821c0c137ebb
#
_entry.id   e7c63c8aa3a24ba27cd7821c0c137ebb
#
_cell.length_a   1.000
_cell.length_b   1.000
_cell.length_c   1.000
_cell.angle_alpha   90.00
_cell.angle_beta   90.00
_cell.angle_gamma   90.00
#
_symmetry.space_group_name_H-M   'P 1'
#
loop_
_entity.id
_entity.type
_entity.pdbx_description
1 polymer ?
#
loop_
_entity_poly.entity_id
_entity_poly.type
_entity_poly.pdbx_seq_one_letter_code
_entity_poly.pdbx_strand_id
1 'polypeptide(L)'
;MATPKRYDRIAFVASASTEAQAALAQLTKLYGNQNADEADVVVALGGDGLMLQTLHRHMRSGKPIYGMHRGTVGFLMNEFTTHDLHTRLAAARESLINPLLMRATDVHGTVHLHHAINEVALFRQTNQAARLRILIDEHERMAELIADGILVAPPAGSTAYNLSAQGPILPINAALLALTPISAFRPRRWRGALLPNTAFVVIEVLEGDKRPVAAVADHDEARDVRRVEVLSDKTIAMRMLFDPGHSLEERILSEQFGH
;
A
#
# COMPACT_ATOMS: atom_id res chain seq x y z
N MET A 1 -16.00 -28.94 0.69
CA MET A 1 -15.58 -28.07 -0.43
C MET A 1 -16.37 -26.76 -0.29
N ALA A 2 -15.71 -25.62 -0.26
CA ALA A 2 -16.41 -24.33 -0.22
C ALA A 2 -17.14 -24.10 -1.55
N THR A 3 -18.38 -23.63 -1.49
CA THR A 3 -19.15 -23.26 -2.69
C THR A 3 -18.38 -22.22 -3.48
N PRO A 4 -18.18 -22.37 -4.81
CA PRO A 4 -17.47 -21.37 -5.60
C PRO A 4 -18.14 -20.01 -5.46
N LYS A 5 -17.34 -18.98 -5.18
CA LYS A 5 -17.83 -17.59 -5.09
C LYS A 5 -18.34 -17.18 -6.47
N ARG A 6 -19.57 -16.65 -6.52
CA ARG A 6 -20.19 -16.17 -7.76
C ARG A 6 -20.21 -14.65 -7.75
N TYR A 7 -19.69 -14.05 -8.81
CA TYR A 7 -19.67 -12.61 -9.03
C TYR A 7 -20.51 -12.30 -10.28
N ASP A 8 -21.80 -12.02 -10.06
CA ASP A 8 -22.74 -11.79 -11.17
C ASP A 8 -22.75 -10.32 -11.61
N ARG A 9 -22.60 -9.41 -10.66
CA ARG A 9 -22.61 -7.97 -10.90
C ARG A 9 -21.18 -7.43 -10.84
N ILE A 10 -20.66 -7.02 -11.98
CA ILE A 10 -19.28 -6.54 -12.14
C ILE A 10 -19.31 -5.04 -12.38
N ALA A 11 -18.51 -4.30 -11.63
CA ALA A 11 -18.18 -2.91 -11.92
C ALA A 11 -16.78 -2.83 -12.54
N PHE A 12 -16.64 -2.11 -13.63
CA PHE A 12 -15.35 -1.83 -14.24
C PHE A 12 -14.93 -0.38 -13.97
N VAL A 13 -13.68 -0.20 -13.59
CA VAL A 13 -13.00 1.09 -13.49
C VAL A 13 -11.74 1.06 -14.35
N ALA A 14 -11.41 2.15 -15.04
CA ALA A 14 -10.27 2.19 -15.95
C ALA A 14 -9.46 3.46 -15.77
N SER A 15 -8.15 3.37 -15.98
CA SER A 15 -7.29 4.54 -16.07
C SER A 15 -7.63 5.38 -17.32
N ALA A 16 -7.10 6.59 -17.38
CA ALA A 16 -7.33 7.49 -18.51
C ALA A 16 -6.58 7.10 -19.80
N SER A 17 -5.74 6.02 -19.78
CA SER A 17 -5.00 5.60 -20.95
C SER A 17 -5.93 5.05 -22.05
N THR A 18 -5.54 5.22 -23.30
CA THR A 18 -6.31 4.75 -24.47
C THR A 18 -6.58 3.25 -24.40
N GLU A 19 -5.58 2.49 -23.98
CA GLU A 19 -5.66 1.03 -23.87
C GLU A 19 -6.65 0.57 -22.79
N ALA A 20 -6.64 1.27 -21.64
CA ALA A 20 -7.56 0.95 -20.55
C ALA A 20 -9.01 1.32 -20.90
N GLN A 21 -9.22 2.45 -21.58
CA GLN A 21 -10.55 2.87 -22.04
C GLN A 21 -11.10 1.94 -23.14
N ALA A 22 -10.25 1.48 -24.06
CA ALA A 22 -10.64 0.48 -25.05
C ALA A 22 -11.02 -0.86 -24.39
N ALA A 23 -10.27 -1.29 -23.39
CA ALA A 23 -10.56 -2.48 -22.60
C ALA A 23 -11.90 -2.35 -21.84
N LEU A 24 -12.15 -1.19 -21.22
CA LEU A 24 -13.41 -0.87 -20.56
C LEU A 24 -14.60 -1.02 -21.52
N ALA A 25 -14.51 -0.44 -22.72
CA ALA A 25 -15.58 -0.52 -23.72
C ALA A 25 -15.85 -1.97 -24.16
N GLN A 26 -14.79 -2.77 -24.37
CA GLN A 26 -14.90 -4.17 -24.74
C GLN A 26 -15.57 -5.02 -23.64
N LEU A 27 -15.09 -4.90 -22.40
CA LEU A 27 -15.61 -5.68 -21.29
C LEU A 27 -17.03 -5.25 -20.90
N THR A 28 -17.34 -3.96 -20.96
CA THR A 28 -18.72 -3.46 -20.75
C THR A 28 -19.69 -4.03 -21.76
N LYS A 29 -19.27 -4.17 -23.02
CA LYS A 29 -20.11 -4.79 -24.06
C LYS A 29 -20.36 -6.28 -23.79
N LEU A 30 -19.41 -7.01 -23.22
CA LEU A 30 -19.49 -8.46 -22.99
C LEU A 30 -20.21 -8.80 -21.67
N TYR A 31 -19.98 -8.03 -20.62
CA TYR A 31 -20.38 -8.39 -19.25
C TYR A 31 -21.32 -7.35 -18.59
N GLY A 32 -21.61 -6.25 -19.25
CA GLY A 32 -22.27 -5.10 -18.64
C GLY A 32 -21.28 -4.31 -17.77
N ASN A 33 -21.75 -3.22 -17.18
CA ASN A 33 -20.99 -2.45 -16.19
C ASN A 33 -21.97 -1.91 -15.14
N GLN A 34 -21.88 -2.43 -13.92
CA GLN A 34 -22.73 -2.03 -12.81
C GLN A 34 -22.14 -0.84 -12.06
N ASN A 35 -22.97 -0.16 -11.27
CA ASN A 35 -22.46 0.79 -10.30
C ASN A 35 -21.57 0.06 -9.27
N ALA A 36 -20.42 0.63 -8.95
CA ALA A 36 -19.48 0.02 -8.00
C ALA A 36 -20.11 -0.25 -6.61
N ASP A 37 -21.10 0.55 -6.18
CA ASP A 37 -21.77 0.35 -4.91
C ASP A 37 -22.70 -0.87 -4.91
N GLU A 38 -23.22 -1.28 -6.07
CA GLU A 38 -24.12 -2.41 -6.25
C GLU A 38 -23.41 -3.68 -6.72
N ALA A 39 -22.18 -3.56 -7.19
CA ALA A 39 -21.40 -4.65 -7.72
C ALA A 39 -20.94 -5.65 -6.66
N ASP A 40 -20.76 -6.90 -7.06
CA ASP A 40 -20.21 -7.97 -6.22
C ASP A 40 -18.68 -7.95 -6.23
N VAL A 41 -18.09 -7.38 -7.29
CA VAL A 41 -16.63 -7.25 -7.52
C VAL A 41 -16.35 -5.99 -8.34
N VAL A 42 -15.21 -5.34 -8.05
CA VAL A 42 -14.69 -4.25 -8.88
C VAL A 42 -13.50 -4.75 -9.69
N VAL A 43 -13.55 -4.56 -11.00
CA VAL A 43 -12.46 -4.89 -11.92
C VAL A 43 -11.75 -3.62 -12.34
N ALA A 44 -10.47 -3.47 -11.96
CA ALA A 44 -9.64 -2.31 -12.25
C ALA A 44 -8.78 -2.56 -13.51
N LEU A 45 -8.91 -1.72 -14.54
CA LEU A 45 -8.22 -1.82 -15.83
C LEU A 45 -7.14 -0.74 -15.93
N GLY A 46 -5.89 -1.09 -15.69
CA GLY A 46 -4.79 -0.11 -15.67
C GLY A 46 -3.48 -0.70 -15.17
N GLY A 47 -2.78 0.03 -14.34
CA GLY A 47 -1.57 -0.39 -13.62
C GLY A 47 -1.76 -0.30 -12.11
N ASP A 48 -0.67 -0.53 -11.36
CA ASP A 48 -0.68 -0.54 -9.89
C ASP A 48 -1.21 0.76 -9.27
N GLY A 49 -0.94 1.91 -9.88
CA GLY A 49 -1.48 3.19 -9.42
C GLY A 49 -3.01 3.24 -9.42
N LEU A 50 -3.68 2.73 -10.48
CA LEU A 50 -5.14 2.62 -10.49
C LEU A 50 -5.63 1.59 -9.47
N MET A 51 -4.90 0.49 -9.31
CA MET A 51 -5.24 -0.54 -8.31
C MET A 51 -5.24 0.05 -6.90
N LEU A 52 -4.19 0.80 -6.54
CA LEU A 52 -4.10 1.50 -5.25
C LEU A 52 -5.26 2.49 -5.06
N GLN A 53 -5.55 3.33 -6.05
CA GLN A 53 -6.68 4.27 -6.00
C GLN A 53 -8.01 3.54 -5.81
N THR A 54 -8.20 2.41 -6.50
CA THR A 54 -9.42 1.59 -6.38
C THR A 54 -9.53 0.96 -5.00
N LEU A 55 -8.43 0.44 -4.46
CA LEU A 55 -8.35 -0.09 -3.09
C LEU A 55 -8.68 0.99 -2.05
N HIS A 56 -8.09 2.19 -2.16
CA HIS A 56 -8.41 3.32 -1.28
C HIS A 56 -9.89 3.70 -1.33
N ARG A 57 -10.46 3.82 -2.54
CA ARG A 57 -11.86 4.18 -2.74
C ARG A 57 -12.82 3.17 -2.13
N HIS A 58 -12.51 1.88 -2.23
CA HIS A 58 -13.36 0.80 -1.77
C HIS A 58 -12.90 0.15 -0.45
N MET A 59 -11.94 0.76 0.23
CA MET A 59 -11.29 0.25 1.43
C MET A 59 -12.28 -0.24 2.51
N ARG A 60 -13.39 0.48 2.71
CA ARG A 60 -14.40 0.18 3.74
C ARG A 60 -15.59 -0.62 3.20
N SER A 61 -15.66 -0.89 1.91
CA SER A 61 -16.80 -1.59 1.31
C SER A 61 -16.74 -3.10 1.49
N GLY A 62 -15.56 -3.66 1.81
CA GLY A 62 -15.31 -5.10 1.86
C GLY A 62 -15.42 -5.80 0.48
N LYS A 63 -15.60 -5.03 -0.62
CA LYS A 63 -15.71 -5.59 -1.96
C LYS A 63 -14.36 -6.10 -2.44
N PRO A 64 -14.32 -7.29 -3.08
CA PRO A 64 -13.11 -7.76 -3.71
C PRO A 64 -12.78 -6.94 -4.95
N ILE A 65 -11.49 -6.72 -5.16
CA ILE A 65 -10.96 -5.99 -6.32
C ILE A 65 -10.07 -6.91 -7.14
N TYR A 66 -10.32 -6.94 -8.45
CA TYR A 66 -9.58 -7.73 -9.42
C TYR A 66 -8.93 -6.79 -10.43
N GLY A 67 -7.61 -6.62 -10.36
CA GLY A 67 -6.88 -5.78 -11.30
C GLY A 67 -6.52 -6.55 -12.57
N MET A 68 -6.66 -5.92 -13.75
CA MET A 68 -6.09 -6.42 -15.01
C MET A 68 -5.19 -5.35 -15.63
N HIS A 69 -3.93 -5.69 -15.92
CA HIS A 69 -2.97 -4.72 -16.44
C HIS A 69 -3.31 -4.29 -17.88
N ARG A 70 -3.19 -2.97 -18.11
CA ARG A 70 -3.21 -2.39 -19.46
C ARG A 70 -2.01 -1.46 -19.59
N GLY A 71 -0.98 -1.93 -20.27
CA GLY A 71 0.35 -1.33 -20.34
C GLY A 71 1.42 -2.22 -19.71
N THR A 72 2.37 -1.65 -18.98
CA THR A 72 3.44 -2.40 -18.29
C THR A 72 2.84 -3.33 -17.23
N VAL A 73 3.38 -4.54 -17.12
CA VAL A 73 2.96 -5.52 -16.10
C VAL A 73 3.18 -4.92 -14.70
N GLY A 74 2.10 -4.79 -13.95
CA GLY A 74 2.15 -4.30 -12.57
C GLY A 74 2.25 -5.44 -11.56
N PHE A 75 2.71 -5.12 -10.35
CA PHE A 75 2.84 -6.07 -9.27
C PHE A 75 1.48 -6.54 -8.70
N LEU A 76 0.47 -5.66 -8.75
CA LEU A 76 -0.86 -5.91 -8.18
C LEU A 76 -1.91 -6.36 -9.23
N MET A 77 -1.52 -6.55 -10.50
CA MET A 77 -2.45 -6.74 -11.62
C MET A 77 -2.37 -8.15 -12.20
N ASN A 78 -3.50 -8.72 -12.60
CA ASN A 78 -3.58 -9.95 -13.39
C ASN A 78 -3.39 -9.67 -14.88
N GLU A 79 -3.17 -10.71 -15.66
CA GLU A 79 -3.09 -10.62 -17.10
C GLU A 79 -4.45 -10.19 -17.71
N PHE A 80 -4.40 -9.30 -18.70
CA PHE A 80 -5.59 -8.85 -19.40
C PHE A 80 -6.07 -9.89 -20.41
N THR A 81 -7.36 -10.25 -20.32
CA THR A 81 -8.09 -10.97 -21.36
C THR A 81 -9.56 -10.57 -21.29
N THR A 82 -10.24 -10.65 -22.42
CA THR A 82 -11.68 -10.37 -22.52
C THR A 82 -12.53 -11.62 -22.34
N HIS A 83 -11.92 -12.81 -22.32
CA HIS A 83 -12.62 -14.09 -22.27
C HIS A 83 -12.70 -14.65 -20.85
N ASP A 84 -13.76 -15.41 -20.59
CA ASP A 84 -13.95 -16.24 -19.39
C ASP A 84 -13.84 -15.49 -18.06
N LEU A 85 -14.18 -14.18 -18.00
CA LEU A 85 -14.02 -13.36 -16.80
C LEU A 85 -14.77 -13.95 -15.58
N HIS A 86 -16.01 -14.42 -15.74
CA HIS A 86 -16.75 -15.05 -14.64
C HIS A 86 -16.05 -16.29 -14.09
N THR A 87 -15.48 -17.12 -14.98
CA THR A 87 -14.74 -18.33 -14.61
C THR A 87 -13.45 -17.96 -13.86
N ARG A 88 -12.72 -16.94 -14.35
CA ARG A 88 -11.51 -16.43 -13.69
C ARG A 88 -11.81 -15.87 -12.30
N LEU A 89 -12.82 -15.04 -12.19
CA LEU A 89 -13.25 -14.47 -10.91
C LEU A 89 -13.67 -15.56 -9.92
N ALA A 90 -14.40 -16.58 -10.37
CA ALA A 90 -14.82 -17.71 -9.53
C ALA A 90 -13.63 -18.58 -9.07
N ALA A 91 -12.58 -18.71 -9.90
CA ALA A 91 -11.37 -19.47 -9.61
C ALA A 91 -10.30 -18.63 -8.88
N ALA A 92 -10.47 -17.30 -8.80
CA ALA A 92 -9.47 -16.40 -8.26
C ALA A 92 -9.19 -16.70 -6.77
N ARG A 93 -7.91 -16.61 -6.41
CA ARG A 93 -7.44 -16.67 -5.03
C ARG A 93 -7.52 -15.28 -4.41
N GLU A 94 -8.00 -15.24 -3.17
CA GLU A 94 -8.16 -14.01 -2.42
C GLU A 94 -6.95 -13.80 -1.51
N SER A 95 -6.35 -12.62 -1.60
CA SER A 95 -5.38 -12.11 -0.65
C SER A 95 -6.03 -11.00 0.18
N LEU A 96 -5.90 -11.10 1.50
CA LEU A 96 -6.38 -10.09 2.44
C LEU A 96 -5.22 -9.23 2.89
N ILE A 97 -5.40 -7.91 2.79
CA ILE A 97 -4.41 -6.94 3.28
C ILE A 97 -5.08 -5.93 4.21
N ASN A 98 -4.35 -5.51 5.24
CA ASN A 98 -4.77 -4.45 6.15
C ASN A 98 -3.91 -3.22 5.89
N PRO A 99 -4.50 -2.01 5.80
CA PRO A 99 -3.74 -0.79 5.62
C PRO A 99 -3.03 -0.39 6.90
N LEU A 100 -2.05 0.48 6.77
CA LEU A 100 -1.55 1.27 7.88
C LEU A 100 -2.49 2.45 8.12
N LEU A 101 -2.70 2.84 9.38
CA LEU A 101 -3.27 4.12 9.76
C LEU A 101 -2.13 5.05 10.15
N MET A 102 -2.04 6.19 9.49
CA MET A 102 -1.19 7.31 9.86
C MET A 102 -2.01 8.36 10.61
N ARG A 103 -1.53 8.75 11.80
CA ARG A 103 -1.99 9.92 12.52
C ARG A 103 -0.84 10.90 12.65
N ALA A 104 -0.83 11.93 11.81
CA ALA A 104 0.21 12.96 11.81
C ALA A 104 -0.30 14.23 12.51
N THR A 105 0.46 14.76 13.47
CA THR A 105 0.20 16.04 14.12
C THR A 105 1.22 17.05 13.62
N ASP A 106 0.75 18.15 13.04
CA ASP A 106 1.60 19.23 12.54
C ASP A 106 2.05 20.20 13.65
N VAL A 107 2.86 21.19 13.29
CA VAL A 107 3.38 22.21 14.22
C VAL A 107 2.29 23.10 14.82
N HIS A 108 1.11 23.18 14.18
CA HIS A 108 -0.06 23.94 14.63
C HIS A 108 -0.98 23.13 15.54
N GLY A 109 -0.70 21.82 15.71
CA GLY A 109 -1.53 20.90 16.47
C GLY A 109 -2.68 20.29 15.68
N THR A 110 -2.77 20.54 14.34
CA THR A 110 -3.76 19.90 13.50
C THR A 110 -3.43 18.43 13.32
N VAL A 111 -4.45 17.58 13.40
CA VAL A 111 -4.31 16.14 13.24
C VAL A 111 -4.80 15.73 11.86
N HIS A 112 -3.93 15.07 11.10
CA HIS A 112 -4.20 14.49 9.79
C HIS A 112 -4.29 12.98 9.93
N LEU A 113 -5.38 12.37 9.44
CA LEU A 113 -5.63 10.93 9.50
C LEU A 113 -5.73 10.38 8.08
N HIS A 114 -4.80 9.51 7.71
CA HIS A 114 -4.77 8.87 6.38
C HIS A 114 -4.43 7.38 6.51
N HIS A 115 -4.86 6.61 5.51
CA HIS A 115 -4.49 5.20 5.41
C HIS A 115 -3.47 5.01 4.30
N ALA A 116 -2.54 4.08 4.50
CA ALA A 116 -1.58 3.66 3.48
C ALA A 116 -1.65 2.15 3.25
N ILE A 117 -1.60 1.74 1.99
CA ILE A 117 -1.53 0.36 1.55
C ILE A 117 -0.08 -0.07 1.38
N ASN A 118 0.75 0.83 0.80
CA ASN A 118 2.17 0.58 0.60
C ASN A 118 3.00 0.98 1.80
N GLU A 119 3.04 2.27 2.14
CA GLU A 119 3.87 2.76 3.26
C GLU A 119 3.39 4.09 3.81
N VAL A 120 3.77 4.34 5.05
CA VAL A 120 3.82 5.67 5.63
C VAL A 120 5.28 6.11 5.64
N ALA A 121 5.60 7.19 4.94
CA ALA A 121 6.96 7.70 4.82
C ALA A 121 7.07 9.14 5.35
N LEU A 122 8.15 9.44 6.04
CA LEU A 122 8.50 10.79 6.48
C LEU A 122 9.71 11.27 5.67
N PHE A 123 9.65 12.51 5.19
CA PHE A 123 10.71 13.12 4.37
C PHE A 123 11.08 14.50 4.88
N ARG A 124 12.37 14.82 4.85
CA ARG A 124 12.83 16.20 5.00
C ARG A 124 12.25 17.10 3.91
N GLN A 125 11.81 18.30 4.28
CA GLN A 125 11.26 19.27 3.32
C GLN A 125 12.32 20.25 2.78
N THR A 126 13.52 20.24 3.35
CA THR A 126 14.60 21.14 2.98
C THR A 126 15.88 20.35 2.67
N ASN A 127 16.98 21.07 2.35
CA ASN A 127 18.30 20.48 2.14
C ASN A 127 18.93 19.93 3.44
N GLN A 128 18.41 20.27 4.61
CA GLN A 128 18.89 19.76 5.88
C GLN A 128 18.30 18.38 6.17
N ALA A 129 19.13 17.45 6.64
CA ALA A 129 18.67 16.13 7.03
C ALA A 129 17.61 16.20 8.16
N ALA A 130 16.61 15.35 8.12
CA ALA A 130 15.66 15.19 9.20
C ALA A 130 16.38 14.67 10.45
N ARG A 131 15.92 15.09 11.64
CA ARG A 131 16.30 14.55 12.94
C ARG A 131 15.07 13.97 13.61
N LEU A 132 15.07 12.66 13.79
CA LEU A 132 13.87 11.92 14.19
C LEU A 132 14.17 11.11 15.44
N ARG A 133 13.22 11.08 16.38
CA ARG A 133 13.19 10.15 17.51
C ARG A 133 12.19 9.05 17.20
N ILE A 134 12.52 7.82 17.53
CA ILE A 134 11.67 6.66 17.26
C ILE A 134 11.28 5.97 18.57
N LEU A 135 9.98 5.82 18.78
CA LEU A 135 9.42 5.05 19.88
C LEU A 135 8.62 3.87 19.28
N ILE A 136 8.72 2.72 19.91
CA ILE A 136 7.92 1.53 19.60
C ILE A 136 7.24 1.08 20.89
N ASP A 137 5.90 1.01 20.83
CA ASP A 137 5.07 0.65 21.98
C ASP A 137 5.41 1.53 23.22
N GLU A 138 5.46 2.86 22.98
CA GLU A 138 5.76 3.92 23.96
C GLU A 138 7.20 3.91 24.51
N HIS A 139 8.04 2.98 24.11
CA HIS A 139 9.44 2.90 24.54
C HIS A 139 10.36 3.54 23.49
N GLU A 140 11.19 4.49 23.91
CA GLU A 140 12.23 5.06 23.05
C GLU A 140 13.21 3.95 22.61
N ARG A 141 13.29 3.70 21.30
CA ARG A 141 14.21 2.75 20.70
C ARG A 141 15.38 3.42 20.01
N MET A 142 15.19 4.66 19.59
CA MET A 142 16.25 5.46 19.00
C MET A 142 16.03 6.94 19.37
N ALA A 143 16.91 7.48 20.18
CA ALA A 143 16.85 8.87 20.63
C ALA A 143 17.05 9.86 19.46
N GLU A 144 17.86 9.50 18.47
CA GLU A 144 18.11 10.32 17.28
C GLU A 144 18.50 9.48 16.05
N LEU A 145 17.73 9.64 14.99
CA LEU A 145 18.06 9.25 13.63
C LEU A 145 18.27 10.52 12.79
N ILE A 146 19.42 10.63 12.11
CA ILE A 146 19.68 11.68 11.12
C ILE A 146 19.67 11.04 9.75
N ALA A 147 18.68 11.39 8.91
CA ALA A 147 18.42 10.76 7.61
C ALA A 147 17.71 11.73 6.66
N ASP A 148 17.53 11.33 5.41
CA ASP A 148 16.60 12.01 4.51
C ASP A 148 15.14 11.75 4.90
N GLY A 149 14.90 10.63 5.55
CA GLY A 149 13.59 10.22 6.02
C GLY A 149 13.58 8.83 6.64
N ILE A 150 12.39 8.33 6.87
CA ILE A 150 12.12 6.98 7.37
C ILE A 150 10.75 6.53 6.86
N LEU A 151 10.56 5.25 6.65
CA LEU A 151 9.26 4.70 6.30
C LEU A 151 8.87 3.48 7.13
N VAL A 152 7.56 3.25 7.24
CA VAL A 152 6.95 2.04 7.79
C VAL A 152 6.14 1.39 6.68
N ALA A 153 6.44 0.13 6.37
CA ALA A 153 5.75 -0.62 5.34
C ALA A 153 5.19 -1.95 5.87
N PRO A 154 3.96 -2.32 5.52
CA PRO A 154 3.42 -3.66 5.73
C PRO A 154 3.96 -4.62 4.66
N PRO A 155 3.69 -5.93 4.75
CA PRO A 155 4.09 -6.89 3.73
C PRO A 155 3.68 -6.50 2.30
N ALA A 156 2.47 -5.99 2.11
CA ALA A 156 1.95 -5.58 0.79
C ALA A 156 2.78 -4.46 0.15
N GLY A 157 3.31 -3.53 0.96
CA GLY A 157 4.14 -2.41 0.51
C GLY A 157 5.64 -2.70 0.52
N SER A 158 6.07 -3.88 0.99
CA SER A 158 7.49 -4.19 1.15
C SER A 158 8.27 -4.21 -0.17
N THR A 159 7.60 -4.44 -1.28
CA THR A 159 8.15 -4.41 -2.66
C THR A 159 8.01 -3.07 -3.36
N ALA A 160 7.37 -2.07 -2.72
CA ALA A 160 7.22 -0.71 -3.23
C ALA A 160 8.41 0.18 -2.83
N TYR A 161 8.17 1.36 -2.28
CA TYR A 161 9.24 2.28 -1.91
C TYR A 161 10.19 1.71 -0.84
N ASN A 162 9.68 0.84 0.03
CA ASN A 162 10.51 0.12 1.00
C ASN A 162 11.68 -0.61 0.33
N LEU A 163 11.44 -1.31 -0.79
CA LEU A 163 12.49 -2.00 -1.54
C LEU A 163 13.49 -1.01 -2.14
N SER A 164 13.03 0.09 -2.71
CA SER A 164 13.87 1.17 -3.25
C SER A 164 14.74 1.82 -2.16
N ALA A 165 14.23 1.89 -0.92
CA ALA A 165 14.98 2.34 0.25
C ALA A 165 15.88 1.24 0.85
N GLN A 166 16.03 0.09 0.16
CA GLN A 166 16.81 -1.08 0.58
C GLN A 166 16.25 -1.76 1.85
N GLY A 167 14.97 -1.63 2.09
CA GLY A 167 14.25 -2.39 3.12
C GLY A 167 14.05 -3.85 2.71
N PRO A 168 13.77 -4.73 3.66
CA PRO A 168 13.54 -6.15 3.40
C PRO A 168 12.21 -6.38 2.67
N ILE A 169 12.17 -7.34 1.77
CA ILE A 169 10.92 -7.88 1.23
C ILE A 169 10.30 -8.78 2.28
N LEU A 170 9.02 -8.55 2.60
CA LEU A 170 8.27 -9.32 3.59
C LEU A 170 7.31 -10.28 2.89
N PRO A 171 7.27 -11.57 3.26
CA PRO A 171 6.20 -12.47 2.79
C PRO A 171 4.83 -11.89 3.14
N ILE A 172 3.85 -12.01 2.21
CA ILE A 172 2.54 -11.34 2.39
C ILE A 172 1.82 -11.75 3.67
N ASN A 173 2.00 -12.99 4.11
CA ASN A 173 1.40 -13.54 5.32
C ASN A 173 2.22 -13.30 6.59
N ALA A 174 3.35 -12.60 6.50
CA ALA A 174 4.17 -12.28 7.66
C ALA A 174 3.45 -11.29 8.59
N ALA A 175 3.39 -11.62 9.87
CA ALA A 175 2.85 -10.71 10.90
C ALA A 175 3.89 -9.65 11.30
N LEU A 176 4.46 -8.94 10.30
CA LEU A 176 5.57 -8.00 10.46
C LEU A 176 5.28 -6.66 9.79
N LEU A 177 6.00 -5.64 10.24
CA LEU A 177 6.18 -4.35 9.57
C LEU A 177 7.68 -4.13 9.36
N ALA A 178 8.05 -3.53 8.23
CA ALA A 178 9.39 -3.01 8.01
C ALA A 178 9.44 -1.55 8.45
N LEU A 179 10.45 -1.19 9.27
CA LEU A 179 10.81 0.18 9.59
C LEU A 179 12.15 0.46 8.92
N THR A 180 12.16 1.26 7.85
CA THR A 180 13.30 1.41 6.95
C THR A 180 13.75 2.88 6.87
N PRO A 181 15.01 3.22 7.19
CA PRO A 181 15.51 4.57 7.03
C PRO A 181 15.77 4.89 5.55
N ILE A 182 15.61 6.15 5.18
CA ILE A 182 15.92 6.65 3.85
C ILE A 182 17.22 7.43 3.95
N SER A 183 18.29 6.93 3.33
CA SER A 183 19.61 7.55 3.31
C SER A 183 20.13 7.93 4.72
N ALA A 184 20.18 6.97 5.64
CA ALA A 184 20.62 7.22 7.01
C ALA A 184 22.07 7.75 7.07
N PHE A 185 22.25 8.92 7.68
CA PHE A 185 23.55 9.51 7.94
C PHE A 185 24.09 9.11 9.32
N ARG A 186 23.24 9.06 10.33
CA ARG A 186 23.55 8.57 11.69
C ARG A 186 22.33 7.91 12.30
N PRO A 187 22.46 6.69 12.88
CA PRO A 187 23.63 5.80 12.85
C PRO A 187 23.88 5.22 11.44
N ARG A 188 25.09 5.30 10.92
CA ARG A 188 25.43 4.91 9.51
C ARG A 188 25.18 3.43 9.19
N ARG A 189 25.24 2.55 10.17
CA ARG A 189 25.11 1.09 9.98
C ARG A 189 23.69 0.58 10.25
N TRP A 190 22.81 1.44 10.74
CA TRP A 190 21.44 1.03 10.97
C TRP A 190 20.69 0.91 9.65
N ARG A 191 20.14 -0.26 9.40
CA ARG A 191 19.43 -0.61 8.16
C ARG A 191 17.93 -0.67 8.34
N GLY A 192 17.43 -0.37 9.53
CA GLY A 192 16.03 -0.50 9.87
C GLY A 192 15.79 -1.62 10.88
N ALA A 193 14.53 -1.92 11.09
CA ALA A 193 14.07 -2.96 12.00
C ALA A 193 12.85 -3.68 11.43
N LEU A 194 12.69 -4.95 11.80
CA LEU A 194 11.44 -5.68 11.64
C LEU A 194 10.67 -5.61 12.95
N LEU A 195 9.41 -5.25 12.86
CA LEU A 195 8.52 -5.08 14.00
C LEU A 195 7.33 -6.03 13.86
N PRO A 196 6.73 -6.49 14.96
CA PRO A 196 5.42 -7.16 14.91
C PRO A 196 4.37 -6.25 14.23
N ASN A 197 3.44 -6.80 13.49
CA ASN A 197 2.37 -6.02 12.86
C ASN A 197 1.35 -5.43 13.87
N THR A 198 1.55 -5.70 15.16
CA THR A 198 0.81 -5.09 16.27
C THR A 198 1.54 -3.90 16.87
N ALA A 199 2.77 -3.61 16.42
CA ALA A 199 3.58 -2.53 16.97
C ALA A 199 2.92 -1.16 16.72
N PHE A 200 2.97 -0.31 17.74
CA PHE A 200 2.63 1.09 17.65
C PHE A 200 3.90 1.89 17.46
N VAL A 201 4.09 2.41 16.24
CA VAL A 201 5.28 3.16 15.86
C VAL A 201 5.01 4.65 16.02
N VAL A 202 5.86 5.34 16.77
CA VAL A 202 5.81 6.80 16.91
C VAL A 202 7.12 7.39 16.43
N ILE A 203 7.02 8.39 15.56
CA ILE A 203 8.16 9.14 15.04
C ILE A 203 7.96 10.61 15.42
N GLU A 204 8.88 11.16 16.22
CA GLU A 204 8.89 12.56 16.62
C GLU A 204 9.95 13.33 15.86
N VAL A 205 9.59 14.49 15.34
CA VAL A 205 10.51 15.37 14.60
C VAL A 205 11.23 16.25 15.61
N LEU A 206 12.55 16.14 15.64
CA LEU A 206 13.42 16.97 16.45
C LEU A 206 13.83 18.21 15.65
N GLU A 207 13.84 19.38 16.29
CA GLU A 207 14.20 20.66 15.67
C GLU A 207 13.33 20.99 14.43
N GLY A 208 12.00 20.75 14.49
CA GLY A 208 11.09 20.91 13.36
C GLY A 208 11.13 22.29 12.70
N ASP A 209 11.30 23.36 13.46
CA ASP A 209 11.41 24.74 12.93
C ASP A 209 12.62 24.91 11.98
N LYS A 210 13.71 24.20 12.24
CA LYS A 210 14.94 24.24 11.45
C LYS A 210 14.95 23.14 10.40
N ARG A 211 14.31 22.01 10.65
CA ARG A 211 14.35 20.77 9.86
C ARG A 211 12.94 20.24 9.64
N PRO A 212 12.12 20.98 8.91
CA PRO A 212 10.72 20.57 8.69
C PRO A 212 10.64 19.26 7.95
N VAL A 213 9.64 18.45 8.31
CA VAL A 213 9.39 17.10 7.78
C VAL A 213 7.96 17.02 7.33
N ALA A 214 7.75 16.36 6.17
CA ALA A 214 6.44 15.94 5.71
C ALA A 214 6.23 14.45 5.98
N ALA A 215 5.00 14.05 6.26
CA ALA A 215 4.58 12.66 6.34
C ALA A 215 3.62 12.35 5.20
N VAL A 216 3.80 11.19 4.56
CA VAL A 216 3.02 10.77 3.38
C VAL A 216 2.49 9.38 3.63
N ALA A 217 1.18 9.19 3.46
CA ALA A 217 0.52 7.89 3.46
C ALA A 217 0.10 7.58 2.00
N ASP A 218 0.86 6.73 1.31
CA ASP A 218 0.78 6.47 -0.13
C ASP A 218 0.87 7.78 -0.96
N HIS A 219 -0.23 8.50 -1.12
CA HIS A 219 -0.32 9.76 -1.88
C HIS A 219 -0.85 10.95 -1.07
N ASP A 220 -1.27 10.72 0.18
CA ASP A 220 -1.78 11.77 1.06
C ASP A 220 -0.66 12.37 1.91
N GLU A 221 -0.36 13.65 1.70
CA GLU A 221 0.74 14.38 2.35
C GLU A 221 0.22 15.27 3.50
N ALA A 222 0.88 15.19 4.66
CA ALA A 222 0.80 16.15 5.76
C ALA A 222 2.16 16.82 5.93
N ARG A 223 2.19 18.15 5.85
CA ARG A 223 3.44 18.94 5.95
C ARG A 223 3.68 19.44 7.36
N ASP A 224 4.95 19.82 7.62
CA ASP A 224 5.38 20.44 8.87
C ASP A 224 4.96 19.62 10.11
N VAL A 225 5.08 18.30 10.00
CA VAL A 225 4.68 17.41 11.08
C VAL A 225 5.69 17.44 12.22
N ARG A 226 5.18 17.36 13.44
CA ARG A 226 6.00 17.25 14.67
C ARG A 226 5.96 15.85 15.26
N ARG A 227 4.90 15.10 15.01
CA ARG A 227 4.69 13.74 15.53
C ARG A 227 3.85 12.92 14.54
N VAL A 228 4.28 11.72 14.27
CA VAL A 228 3.56 10.76 13.41
C VAL A 228 3.44 9.43 14.13
N GLU A 229 2.22 8.94 14.22
CA GLU A 229 1.86 7.66 14.80
C GLU A 229 1.41 6.73 13.68
N VAL A 230 1.93 5.52 13.65
CA VAL A 230 1.63 4.52 12.62
C VAL A 230 1.30 3.19 13.27
N LEU A 231 0.21 2.59 12.86
CA LEU A 231 -0.23 1.26 13.27
C LEU A 231 -0.94 0.54 12.12
N SER A 232 -0.99 -0.78 12.17
CA SER A 232 -1.80 -1.57 11.23
C SER A 232 -3.28 -1.49 11.63
N ASP A 233 -4.14 -1.01 10.72
CA ASP A 233 -5.60 -0.94 10.95
C ASP A 233 -6.25 -2.29 10.60
N LYS A 234 -6.36 -3.16 11.59
CA LYS A 234 -6.99 -4.49 11.45
C LYS A 234 -8.51 -4.44 11.35
N THR A 235 -9.14 -3.27 11.54
CA THR A 235 -10.59 -3.11 11.36
C THR A 235 -10.98 -3.06 9.88
N ILE A 236 -10.00 -2.79 9.02
CA ILE A 236 -10.15 -2.75 7.56
C ILE A 236 -9.44 -3.96 6.95
N ALA A 237 -10.18 -4.76 6.20
CA ALA A 237 -9.65 -5.87 5.41
C ALA A 237 -9.99 -5.66 3.94
N MET A 238 -9.00 -5.33 3.13
CA MET A 238 -9.14 -5.17 1.69
C MET A 238 -8.90 -6.52 1.01
N ARG A 239 -9.76 -6.85 0.06
CA ARG A 239 -9.79 -8.14 -0.62
C ARG A 239 -9.30 -7.98 -2.04
N MET A 240 -8.16 -8.56 -2.36
CA MET A 240 -7.59 -8.58 -3.70
C MET A 240 -7.76 -9.97 -4.31
N LEU A 241 -8.14 -10.03 -5.58
CA LEU A 241 -8.32 -11.28 -6.31
C LEU A 241 -7.20 -11.47 -7.33
N PHE A 242 -6.59 -12.64 -7.32
CA PHE A 242 -5.52 -13.03 -8.25
C PHE A 242 -5.86 -14.34 -8.95
N ASP A 243 -5.47 -14.45 -10.23
CA ASP A 243 -5.57 -15.70 -10.95
C ASP A 243 -4.76 -16.81 -10.25
N PRO A 244 -5.19 -18.08 -10.38
CA PRO A 244 -4.42 -19.20 -9.89
C PRO A 244 -3.00 -19.22 -10.45
N GLY A 245 -2.00 -19.42 -9.58
CA GLY A 245 -0.58 -19.39 -9.97
C GLY A 245 0.04 -17.98 -10.06
N HIS A 246 -0.74 -16.92 -9.80
CA HIS A 246 -0.29 -15.52 -9.82
C HIS A 246 -0.67 -14.76 -8.54
N SER A 247 -0.76 -15.46 -7.40
CA SER A 247 -1.10 -14.85 -6.13
C SER A 247 -0.08 -13.78 -5.72
N LEU A 248 -0.50 -12.84 -4.87
CA LEU A 248 0.40 -11.83 -4.31
C LEU A 248 1.58 -12.48 -3.58
N GLU A 249 1.36 -13.63 -2.94
CA GLU A 249 2.40 -14.42 -2.29
C GLU A 249 3.49 -14.90 -3.26
N GLU A 250 3.08 -15.46 -4.42
CA GLU A 250 4.03 -15.91 -5.45
C GLU A 250 4.79 -14.75 -6.08
N ARG A 251 4.14 -13.59 -6.28
CA ARG A 251 4.79 -12.39 -6.81
C ARG A 251 5.85 -11.84 -5.85
N ILE A 252 5.52 -11.75 -4.56
CA ILE A 252 6.48 -11.34 -3.53
C ILE A 252 7.65 -12.33 -3.45
N LEU A 253 7.37 -13.62 -3.58
CA LEU A 253 8.42 -14.63 -3.59
C LEU A 253 9.31 -14.50 -4.84
N SER A 254 8.71 -14.32 -6.01
CA SER A 254 9.46 -14.12 -7.26
C SER A 254 10.34 -12.86 -7.21
N GLU A 255 9.87 -11.77 -6.61
CA GLU A 255 10.65 -10.54 -6.45
C GLU A 255 11.90 -10.73 -5.59
N GLN A 256 11.86 -11.63 -4.61
CA GLN A 256 13.03 -11.95 -3.78
C GLN A 256 14.15 -12.67 -4.56
N PHE A 257 13.81 -13.35 -5.65
CA PHE A 257 14.75 -14.10 -6.50
C PHE A 257 14.92 -13.50 -7.91
N GLY A 258 14.15 -12.46 -8.22
CA GLY A 258 14.24 -11.72 -9.49
C GLY A 258 15.54 -10.90 -9.55
N HIS A 259 16.09 -10.77 -10.75
CA HIS A 259 17.30 -9.98 -11.04
C HIS A 259 16.92 -8.72 -11.78
#